data_78d14929e8f3e8abc924e61a7fba8713
#
_entry.id   78d14929e8f3e8abc924e61a7fba8713
#
_cell.length_a   1.000
_cell.length_b   1.000
_cell.length_c   1.000
_cell.angle_alpha   90.00
_cell.angle_beta   90.00
_cell.angle_gamma   90.00
#
_symmetry.space_group_name_H-M   'P 1'
#
loop_
_entity.id
_entity.type
_entity.pdbx_description
1 polymer ?
#
loop_
_entity_poly.entity_id
_entity_poly.type
_entity_poly.pdbx_seq_one_letter_code
_entity_poly.pdbx_strand_id
1 'polypeptide(L)'
;VLSVSECEQCAYERACQKSCLFDAIEIDDQGKFLIRPELCTGCGVCIDACKMDRLMASKDVFPVMKAVREAKNPVYLMIAPAFAGQFGDQITPGKLRTAFKALGFTGMVEVALFADILTLKEALEFDRHVQKKGDFQLTSCCCPVWIAMIRKIYHEFMPHVPGAVSPMIACGRMIKRIHPDAITVFAGQKKKKKKEAREPDIADAVD
;
A
#
# COMPACT_ATOMS: atom_id res chain seq x y z
N VAL A 1 -7.02 4.91 -8.51
CA VAL A 1 -7.24 6.29 -8.95
C VAL A 1 -8.69 6.41 -9.38
N LEU A 2 -9.33 7.49 -9.00
CA LEU A 2 -10.69 7.83 -9.41
C LEU A 2 -10.63 9.10 -10.25
N SER A 3 -11.30 9.11 -11.39
CA SER A 3 -11.61 10.34 -12.12
C SER A 3 -12.85 10.98 -11.50
N VAL A 4 -12.79 12.26 -11.21
CA VAL A 4 -13.89 13.00 -10.57
C VAL A 4 -14.79 13.65 -11.59
N SER A 5 -14.29 13.85 -12.81
CA SER A 5 -15.02 14.46 -13.93
C SER A 5 -14.29 14.22 -15.25
N GLU A 6 -14.96 14.49 -16.33
CA GLU A 6 -14.40 14.41 -17.68
C GLU A 6 -13.29 15.44 -17.91
N CYS A 7 -12.30 15.09 -18.72
CA CYS A 7 -11.11 15.89 -18.95
C CYS A 7 -11.14 16.56 -20.34
N GLU A 8 -12.30 17.02 -20.80
CA GLU A 8 -12.51 17.58 -22.14
C GLU A 8 -11.60 18.78 -22.44
N GLN A 9 -11.36 19.64 -21.45
CA GLN A 9 -10.53 20.83 -21.62
C GLN A 9 -9.44 20.88 -20.54
N CYS A 10 -8.34 20.19 -20.77
CA CYS A 10 -7.21 20.22 -19.87
C CYS A 10 -6.26 21.38 -20.19
N ALA A 11 -6.25 22.41 -19.33
CA ALA A 11 -5.35 23.56 -19.44
C ALA A 11 -3.86 23.21 -19.25
N TYR A 12 -3.54 22.00 -18.79
CA TYR A 12 -2.17 21.56 -18.47
C TYR A 12 -1.69 20.44 -19.40
N GLU A 13 -2.11 20.45 -20.66
CA GLU A 13 -1.63 19.57 -21.73
C GLU A 13 -1.60 18.09 -21.33
N ARG A 14 -2.59 17.62 -20.56
CA ARG A 14 -2.67 16.23 -20.10
C ARG A 14 -1.43 15.77 -19.32
N ALA A 15 -0.93 16.62 -18.43
CA ALA A 15 0.27 16.34 -17.62
C ALA A 15 0.21 14.99 -16.88
N CYS A 16 -0.98 14.54 -16.47
CA CYS A 16 -1.17 13.22 -15.85
C CYS A 16 -0.82 12.06 -16.78
N GLN A 17 -1.15 12.15 -18.06
CA GLN A 17 -0.79 11.15 -19.08
C GLN A 17 0.70 11.19 -19.36
N LYS A 18 1.27 12.39 -19.60
CA LYS A 18 2.70 12.58 -19.84
C LYS A 18 3.58 12.12 -18.65
N SER A 19 3.07 12.17 -17.43
CA SER A 19 3.78 11.73 -16.22
C SER A 19 3.75 10.22 -15.97
N CYS A 20 2.97 9.48 -16.73
CA CYS A 20 2.85 8.05 -16.55
C CYS A 20 4.04 7.32 -17.19
N LEU A 21 4.95 6.80 -16.37
CA LEU A 21 6.11 6.05 -16.84
C LEU A 21 5.76 4.67 -17.44
N PHE A 22 4.51 4.26 -17.37
CA PHE A 22 4.04 2.93 -17.78
C PHE A 22 3.00 2.99 -18.90
N ASP A 23 2.77 4.16 -19.48
CA ASP A 23 1.78 4.41 -20.54
C ASP A 23 0.39 3.82 -20.23
N ALA A 24 0.05 3.82 -18.94
CA ALA A 24 -1.18 3.22 -18.44
C ALA A 24 -2.40 4.16 -18.52
N ILE A 25 -2.24 5.36 -19.07
CA ILE A 25 -3.31 6.37 -19.13
C ILE A 25 -3.64 6.69 -20.58
N GLU A 26 -4.89 6.49 -20.91
CA GLU A 26 -5.47 6.88 -22.20
C GLU A 26 -6.54 7.95 -21.95
N ILE A 27 -6.63 8.89 -22.85
CA ILE A 27 -7.70 9.88 -22.90
C ILE A 27 -8.19 9.86 -24.32
N ASP A 28 -9.44 9.46 -24.52
CA ASP A 28 -10.04 9.41 -25.85
C ASP A 28 -10.37 10.81 -26.40
N ASP A 29 -10.83 10.86 -27.64
CA ASP A 29 -11.16 12.11 -28.32
C ASP A 29 -12.34 12.84 -27.69
N GLN A 30 -13.13 12.13 -26.88
CA GLN A 30 -14.25 12.68 -26.09
C GLN A 30 -13.80 13.16 -24.71
N GLY A 31 -12.49 13.15 -24.40
CA GLY A 31 -11.95 13.55 -23.10
C GLY A 31 -12.12 12.52 -21.99
N LYS A 32 -12.61 11.33 -22.29
CA LYS A 32 -12.79 10.29 -21.29
C LYS A 32 -11.45 9.71 -20.86
N PHE A 33 -11.24 9.73 -19.56
CA PHE A 33 -10.04 9.20 -18.92
C PHE A 33 -10.16 7.69 -18.67
N LEU A 34 -9.23 6.94 -19.22
CA LEU A 34 -9.15 5.50 -19.06
C LEU A 34 -7.79 5.10 -18.47
N ILE A 35 -7.81 4.25 -17.47
CA ILE A 35 -6.59 3.63 -16.94
C ILE A 35 -6.57 2.16 -17.36
N ARG A 36 -5.51 1.76 -18.04
CA ARG A 36 -5.25 0.36 -18.37
C ARG A 36 -4.76 -0.39 -17.14
N PRO A 37 -5.58 -1.29 -16.55
CA PRO A 37 -5.21 -1.98 -15.30
C PRO A 37 -3.98 -2.88 -15.45
N GLU A 38 -3.77 -3.43 -16.64
CA GLU A 38 -2.66 -4.31 -17.00
C GLU A 38 -1.31 -3.60 -16.93
N LEU A 39 -1.24 -2.30 -17.23
CA LEU A 39 -0.03 -1.49 -17.17
C LEU A 39 0.08 -0.68 -15.87
N CYS A 40 -1.05 -0.34 -15.25
CA CYS A 40 -1.06 0.53 -14.08
C CYS A 40 -0.46 -0.14 -12.85
N THR A 41 0.67 0.36 -12.36
CA THR A 41 1.32 -0.10 -11.12
C THR A 41 0.72 0.52 -9.85
N GLY A 42 -0.17 1.51 -9.97
CA GLY A 42 -0.77 2.21 -8.85
C GLY A 42 0.15 3.24 -8.17
N CYS A 43 1.20 3.70 -8.82
CA CYS A 43 2.18 4.64 -8.23
C CYS A 43 1.60 5.99 -7.81
N GLY A 44 0.55 6.48 -8.51
CA GLY A 44 -0.16 7.70 -8.19
C GLY A 44 0.47 8.99 -8.70
N VAL A 45 1.53 8.95 -9.49
CA VAL A 45 2.18 10.13 -10.08
C VAL A 45 1.18 10.98 -10.89
N CYS A 46 0.25 10.33 -11.60
CA CYS A 46 -0.80 11.01 -12.35
C CYS A 46 -1.70 11.90 -11.48
N ILE A 47 -1.94 11.52 -10.22
CA ILE A 47 -2.74 12.35 -9.30
C ILE A 47 -1.97 13.61 -8.93
N ASP A 48 -0.66 13.46 -8.64
CA ASP A 48 0.18 14.57 -8.24
C ASP A 48 0.46 15.52 -9.43
N ALA A 49 0.47 14.98 -10.67
CA ALA A 49 0.62 15.76 -11.90
C ALA A 49 -0.68 16.46 -12.34
N CYS A 50 -1.85 16.05 -11.83
CA CYS A 50 -3.12 16.65 -12.20
C CYS A 50 -3.36 17.97 -11.46
N LYS A 51 -2.99 19.09 -12.09
CA LYS A 51 -3.19 20.45 -11.51
C LYS A 51 -4.65 20.91 -11.47
N MET A 52 -5.55 20.18 -12.13
CA MET A 52 -6.98 20.45 -12.12
C MET A 52 -7.75 19.67 -11.05
N ASP A 53 -7.05 18.91 -10.19
CA ASP A 53 -7.63 18.06 -9.14
C ASP A 53 -8.73 17.09 -9.64
N ARG A 54 -8.66 16.70 -10.93
CA ARG A 54 -9.61 15.77 -11.56
C ARG A 54 -9.35 14.31 -11.19
N LEU A 55 -8.17 14.01 -10.69
CA LEU A 55 -7.76 12.68 -10.26
C LEU A 55 -7.55 12.66 -8.75
N MET A 56 -8.13 11.67 -8.10
CA MET A 56 -7.94 11.51 -6.66
C MET A 56 -7.72 10.05 -6.25
N ALA A 57 -7.10 9.87 -5.10
CA ALA A 57 -7.05 8.58 -4.45
C ALA A 57 -8.32 8.34 -3.63
N SER A 58 -8.89 7.15 -3.71
CA SER A 58 -9.94 6.74 -2.78
C SER A 58 -9.42 6.78 -1.33
N LYS A 59 -10.18 7.38 -0.44
CA LYS A 59 -9.88 7.50 1.00
C LYS A 59 -10.92 6.71 1.79
N ASP A 60 -10.48 6.01 2.83
CA ASP A 60 -11.34 5.16 3.67
C ASP A 60 -11.51 5.73 5.09
N VAL A 61 -11.27 7.03 5.29
CA VAL A 61 -11.37 7.65 6.62
C VAL A 61 -12.78 7.48 7.22
N PHE A 62 -13.83 7.76 6.45
CA PHE A 62 -15.20 7.62 6.94
C PHE A 62 -15.59 6.17 7.24
N PRO A 63 -15.38 5.19 6.37
CA PRO A 63 -15.61 3.78 6.68
C PRO A 63 -14.85 3.30 7.91
N VAL A 64 -13.58 3.69 8.06
CA VAL A 64 -12.77 3.34 9.23
C VAL A 64 -13.34 3.95 10.51
N MET A 65 -13.68 5.25 10.52
CA MET A 65 -14.25 5.88 11.70
C MET A 65 -15.62 5.31 12.06
N LYS A 66 -16.40 4.90 11.06
CA LYS A 66 -17.65 4.17 11.29
C LYS A 66 -17.37 2.82 11.94
N ALA A 67 -16.45 2.04 11.41
CA ALA A 67 -16.05 0.76 11.98
C ALA A 67 -15.58 0.91 13.44
N VAL A 68 -14.73 1.89 13.73
CA VAL A 68 -14.23 2.15 15.10
C VAL A 68 -15.36 2.47 16.08
N ARG A 69 -16.42 3.16 15.63
CA ARG A 69 -17.55 3.56 16.49
C ARG A 69 -18.60 2.49 16.68
N GLU A 70 -18.85 1.68 15.65
CA GLU A 70 -20.00 0.79 15.57
C GLU A 70 -19.64 -0.69 15.69
N ALA A 71 -18.36 -1.06 15.50
CA ALA A 71 -17.95 -2.45 15.54
C ALA A 71 -18.06 -3.02 16.97
N LYS A 72 -18.62 -4.22 17.06
CA LYS A 72 -18.61 -5.01 18.31
C LYS A 72 -17.26 -5.72 18.53
N ASN A 73 -16.53 -5.93 17.46
CA ASN A 73 -15.25 -6.62 17.44
C ASN A 73 -14.11 -5.64 17.67
N PRO A 74 -12.97 -6.08 18.23
CA PRO A 74 -11.82 -5.24 18.45
C PRO A 74 -11.26 -4.68 17.14
N VAL A 75 -11.00 -3.37 17.09
CA VAL A 75 -10.42 -2.70 15.92
C VAL A 75 -8.97 -2.35 16.20
N TYR A 76 -8.04 -2.96 15.49
CA TYR A 76 -6.61 -2.70 15.61
C TYR A 76 -6.10 -1.81 14.49
N LEU A 77 -5.31 -0.81 14.85
CA LEU A 77 -4.58 0.02 13.91
C LEU A 77 -3.19 -0.55 13.67
N MET A 78 -2.83 -0.78 12.44
CA MET A 78 -1.48 -1.11 11.99
C MET A 78 -0.84 0.15 11.40
N ILE A 79 0.19 0.70 12.04
CA ILE A 79 0.82 1.93 11.56
C ILE A 79 2.08 1.63 10.76
N ALA A 80 2.18 2.26 9.58
CA ALA A 80 3.37 2.12 8.72
C ALA A 80 4.60 2.79 9.36
N PRO A 81 5.83 2.29 9.11
CA PRO A 81 7.06 2.90 9.65
C PRO A 81 7.24 4.37 9.30
N ALA A 82 6.67 4.80 8.16
CA ALA A 82 6.74 6.18 7.70
C ALA A 82 6.05 7.20 8.63
N PHE A 83 5.41 6.78 9.71
CA PHE A 83 4.89 7.71 10.73
C PHE A 83 6.02 8.39 11.52
N ALA A 84 7.18 7.77 11.61
CA ALA A 84 8.33 8.33 12.29
C ALA A 84 8.73 9.67 11.65
N GLY A 85 8.89 10.70 12.47
CA GLY A 85 9.20 12.05 12.01
C GLY A 85 8.04 12.86 11.43
N GLN A 86 6.81 12.30 11.35
CA GLN A 86 5.65 13.03 10.79
C GLN A 86 4.99 13.98 11.80
N PHE A 87 5.20 13.77 13.08
CA PHE A 87 4.48 14.46 14.17
C PHE A 87 5.39 15.31 15.05
N GLY A 88 6.63 15.56 14.64
CA GLY A 88 7.63 16.23 15.47
C GLY A 88 8.16 15.37 16.63
N ASP A 89 9.28 15.80 17.20
CA ASP A 89 10.07 14.99 18.15
C ASP A 89 9.37 14.70 19.48
N GLN A 90 8.37 15.50 19.83
CA GLN A 90 7.62 15.35 21.07
C GLN A 90 6.56 14.24 21.01
N ILE A 91 6.27 13.69 19.82
CA ILE A 91 5.26 12.66 19.65
C ILE A 91 5.92 11.29 19.52
N THR A 92 5.93 10.59 20.63
CA THR A 92 6.45 9.22 20.71
C THR A 92 5.42 8.20 20.23
N PRO A 93 5.84 6.98 19.86
CA PRO A 93 4.91 5.88 19.57
C PRO A 93 3.92 5.60 20.70
N GLY A 94 4.35 5.75 21.95
CA GLY A 94 3.48 5.60 23.13
C GLY A 94 2.36 6.63 23.19
N LYS A 95 2.66 7.90 22.89
CA LYS A 95 1.64 8.96 22.79
C LYS A 95 0.65 8.68 21.67
N LEU A 96 1.12 8.18 20.51
CA LEU A 96 0.24 7.80 19.41
C LEU A 96 -0.67 6.64 19.79
N ARG A 97 -0.15 5.61 20.47
CA ARG A 97 -1.00 4.50 20.99
C ARG A 97 -2.10 5.03 21.90
N THR A 98 -1.78 5.94 22.80
CA THR A 98 -2.78 6.57 23.69
C THR A 98 -3.82 7.36 22.89
N ALA A 99 -3.39 8.16 21.92
CA ALA A 99 -4.27 8.94 21.09
C ALA A 99 -5.22 8.05 20.26
N PHE A 100 -4.72 6.98 19.64
CA PHE A 100 -5.56 6.06 18.88
C PHE A 100 -6.53 5.27 19.77
N LYS A 101 -6.14 4.91 21.00
CA LYS A 101 -7.07 4.36 21.97
C LYS A 101 -8.18 5.35 22.33
N ALA A 102 -7.85 6.62 22.52
CA ALA A 102 -8.84 7.66 22.77
C ALA A 102 -9.80 7.89 21.58
N LEU A 103 -9.36 7.58 20.34
CA LEU A 103 -10.22 7.59 19.16
C LEU A 103 -11.13 6.36 19.04
N GLY A 104 -10.96 5.36 19.92
CA GLY A 104 -11.78 4.15 19.96
C GLY A 104 -11.13 2.87 19.39
N PHE A 105 -9.90 2.95 18.92
CA PHE A 105 -9.16 1.73 18.55
C PHE A 105 -8.81 0.89 19.77
N THR A 106 -8.90 -0.42 19.65
CA THR A 106 -8.49 -1.37 20.69
C THR A 106 -6.99 -1.30 20.96
N GLY A 107 -6.20 -1.13 19.90
CA GLY A 107 -4.76 -1.04 19.99
C GLY A 107 -4.11 -0.54 18.71
N MET A 108 -2.81 -0.21 18.82
CA MET A 108 -1.96 0.18 17.69
C MET A 108 -0.73 -0.71 17.64
N VAL A 109 -0.47 -1.29 16.47
CA VAL A 109 0.68 -2.15 16.20
C VAL A 109 1.60 -1.47 15.19
N GLU A 110 2.89 -1.45 15.48
CA GLU A 110 3.90 -0.91 14.56
C GLU A 110 4.29 -1.99 13.55
N VAL A 111 4.02 -1.73 12.28
CA VAL A 111 4.34 -2.66 11.18
C VAL A 111 5.86 -2.84 11.00
N ALA A 112 6.67 -1.92 11.51
CA ALA A 112 8.13 -2.03 11.51
C ALA A 112 8.63 -3.33 12.12
N LEU A 113 8.02 -3.80 13.22
CA LEU A 113 8.36 -5.09 13.84
C LEU A 113 8.27 -6.26 12.84
N PHE A 114 7.27 -6.24 11.99
CA PHE A 114 7.12 -7.29 10.98
C PHE A 114 8.07 -7.13 9.81
N ALA A 115 8.54 -5.91 9.53
CA ALA A 115 9.61 -5.69 8.58
C ALA A 115 10.91 -6.34 9.05
N ASP A 116 11.27 -6.20 10.34
CA ASP A 116 12.46 -6.83 10.92
C ASP A 116 12.39 -8.37 10.85
N ILE A 117 11.23 -8.94 11.21
CA ILE A 117 11.02 -10.40 11.15
C ILE A 117 11.15 -10.91 9.70
N LEU A 118 10.56 -10.18 8.75
CA LEU A 118 10.62 -10.59 7.34
C LEU A 118 12.02 -10.41 6.74
N THR A 119 12.76 -9.40 7.15
CA THR A 119 14.16 -9.22 6.73
C THR A 119 15.01 -10.43 7.11
N LEU A 120 14.83 -10.95 8.33
CA LEU A 120 15.51 -12.18 8.75
C LEU A 120 15.11 -13.38 7.89
N LYS A 121 13.82 -13.53 7.59
CA LYS A 121 13.31 -14.59 6.70
C LYS A 121 13.91 -14.47 5.29
N GLU A 122 13.92 -13.26 4.73
CA GLU A 122 14.47 -13.00 3.39
C GLU A 122 15.98 -13.24 3.34
N ALA A 123 16.73 -12.95 4.40
CA ALA A 123 18.15 -13.27 4.51
C ALA A 123 18.41 -14.79 4.45
N LEU A 124 17.61 -15.57 5.17
CA LEU A 124 17.68 -17.03 5.13
C LEU A 124 17.29 -17.61 3.76
N GLU A 125 16.38 -16.96 3.06
CA GLU A 125 15.99 -17.32 1.70
C GLU A 125 17.11 -16.98 0.71
N PHE A 126 17.73 -15.81 0.86
CA PHE A 126 18.89 -15.39 0.08
C PHE A 126 20.03 -16.40 0.19
N ASP A 127 20.39 -16.82 1.39
CA ASP A 127 21.46 -17.81 1.61
C ASP A 127 21.19 -19.17 0.94
N ARG A 128 19.94 -19.50 0.67
CA ARG A 128 19.56 -20.74 -0.04
C ARG A 128 19.59 -20.58 -1.55
N HIS A 129 19.22 -19.41 -2.06
CA HIS A 129 19.04 -19.19 -3.49
C HIS A 129 20.29 -18.63 -4.18
N VAL A 130 21.14 -17.90 -3.45
CA VAL A 130 22.35 -17.27 -4.01
C VAL A 130 23.58 -18.07 -3.59
N GLN A 131 23.93 -19.06 -4.41
CA GLN A 131 25.01 -20.01 -4.12
C GLN A 131 26.22 -19.88 -5.05
N LYS A 132 26.03 -19.30 -6.25
CA LYS A 132 27.05 -19.23 -7.30
C LYS A 132 27.19 -17.80 -7.81
N LYS A 133 28.35 -17.51 -8.39
CA LYS A 133 28.55 -16.25 -9.11
C LYS A 133 27.57 -16.17 -10.29
N GLY A 134 26.71 -15.18 -10.25
CA GLY A 134 25.64 -14.97 -11.24
C GLY A 134 24.23 -15.23 -10.68
N ASP A 135 24.11 -15.94 -9.56
CA ASP A 135 22.84 -16.00 -8.83
C ASP A 135 22.54 -14.63 -8.19
N PHE A 136 21.28 -14.27 -8.16
CA PHE A 136 20.86 -13.04 -7.50
C PHE A 136 19.41 -13.16 -6.99
N GLN A 137 19.09 -12.35 -6.01
CA GLN A 137 17.75 -12.19 -5.46
C GLN A 137 17.44 -10.70 -5.35
N LEU A 138 16.24 -10.30 -5.71
CA LEU A 138 15.75 -8.95 -5.48
C LEU A 138 15.44 -8.74 -4.00
N THR A 139 15.78 -7.57 -3.46
CA THR A 139 15.77 -7.35 -2.01
C THR A 139 14.52 -6.65 -1.49
N SER A 140 13.48 -6.50 -2.30
CA SER A 140 12.27 -5.80 -1.87
C SER A 140 11.00 -6.55 -2.23
N CYS A 141 10.26 -6.97 -1.21
CA CYS A 141 8.89 -7.49 -1.33
C CYS A 141 7.84 -6.52 -0.77
N CYS A 142 8.25 -5.48 -0.04
CA CYS A 142 7.35 -4.64 0.75
C CYS A 142 6.68 -3.49 -0.02
N CYS A 143 7.16 -3.15 -1.23
CA CYS A 143 6.60 -2.07 -2.03
C CYS A 143 5.65 -2.62 -3.11
N PRO A 144 4.32 -2.43 -2.98
CA PRO A 144 3.35 -2.95 -3.95
C PRO A 144 3.51 -2.39 -5.36
N VAL A 145 4.04 -1.17 -5.49
CA VAL A 145 4.32 -0.58 -6.82
C VAL A 145 5.50 -1.28 -7.48
N TRP A 146 6.55 -1.57 -6.70
CA TRP A 146 7.68 -2.33 -7.16
C TRP A 146 7.27 -3.74 -7.61
N ILE A 147 6.56 -4.46 -6.78
CA ILE A 147 6.04 -5.79 -7.13
C ILE A 147 5.11 -5.74 -8.35
N ALA A 148 4.23 -4.74 -8.43
CA ALA A 148 3.37 -4.58 -9.60
C ALA A 148 4.16 -4.26 -10.87
N MET A 149 5.24 -3.51 -10.78
CA MET A 149 6.14 -3.22 -11.90
C MET A 149 6.85 -4.51 -12.37
N ILE A 150 7.45 -5.27 -11.46
CA ILE A 150 8.09 -6.54 -11.79
C ILE A 150 7.06 -7.49 -12.41
N ARG A 151 5.91 -7.70 -11.77
CA ARG A 151 4.88 -8.64 -12.23
C ARG A 151 4.28 -8.29 -13.61
N LYS A 152 4.21 -7.00 -13.96
CA LYS A 152 3.51 -6.55 -15.17
C LYS A 152 4.43 -6.21 -16.34
N ILE A 153 5.63 -5.75 -16.05
CA ILE A 153 6.54 -5.18 -17.06
C ILE A 153 7.82 -5.98 -17.17
N TYR A 154 8.33 -6.42 -16.03
CA TYR A 154 9.60 -7.16 -15.92
C TYR A 154 9.36 -8.55 -15.33
N HIS A 155 8.36 -9.26 -15.85
CA HIS A 155 7.89 -10.53 -15.29
C HIS A 155 8.96 -11.64 -15.29
N GLU A 156 9.98 -11.51 -16.12
CA GLU A 156 11.15 -12.40 -16.14
C GLU A 156 11.95 -12.38 -14.83
N PHE A 157 11.86 -11.30 -14.05
CA PHE A 157 12.48 -11.19 -12.73
C PHE A 157 11.65 -11.75 -11.57
N MET A 158 10.41 -12.18 -11.82
CA MET A 158 9.55 -12.73 -10.76
C MET A 158 10.18 -13.90 -9.99
N PRO A 159 10.92 -14.84 -10.62
CA PRO A 159 11.60 -15.91 -9.89
C PRO A 159 12.65 -15.44 -8.88
N HIS A 160 13.13 -14.21 -9.03
CA HIS A 160 14.13 -13.61 -8.15
C HIS A 160 13.53 -12.72 -7.04
N VAL A 161 12.22 -12.61 -6.99
CA VAL A 161 11.53 -11.89 -5.91
C VAL A 161 11.37 -12.79 -4.70
N PRO A 162 11.73 -12.35 -3.48
CA PRO A 162 11.51 -13.13 -2.27
C PRO A 162 10.07 -13.61 -2.11
N GLY A 163 9.89 -14.83 -1.65
CA GLY A 163 8.57 -15.45 -1.44
C GLY A 163 7.83 -14.93 -0.19
N ALA A 164 8.28 -13.84 0.42
CA ALA A 164 7.67 -13.26 1.59
C ALA A 164 6.48 -12.35 1.23
N VAL A 165 5.45 -12.35 2.08
CA VAL A 165 4.38 -11.34 2.04
C VAL A 165 4.89 -10.01 2.58
N SER A 166 4.19 -8.91 2.30
CA SER A 166 4.61 -7.62 2.87
C SER A 166 4.45 -7.57 4.40
N PRO A 167 5.21 -6.69 5.10
CA PRO A 167 5.07 -6.50 6.54
C PRO A 167 3.65 -6.14 6.98
N MET A 168 2.90 -5.41 6.17
CA MET A 168 1.49 -5.08 6.42
C MET A 168 0.64 -6.36 6.49
N ILE A 169 0.78 -7.25 5.53
CA ILE A 169 0.03 -8.50 5.47
C ILE A 169 0.44 -9.44 6.61
N ALA A 170 1.73 -9.56 6.89
CA ALA A 170 2.22 -10.36 8.02
C ALA A 170 1.64 -9.86 9.35
N CYS A 171 1.62 -8.55 9.56
CA CYS A 171 1.04 -7.91 10.75
C CYS A 171 -0.46 -8.22 10.87
N GLY A 172 -1.23 -8.01 9.81
CA GLY A 172 -2.67 -8.26 9.80
C GLY A 172 -3.01 -9.72 10.09
N ARG A 173 -2.33 -10.65 9.43
CA ARG A 173 -2.49 -12.10 9.68
C ARG A 173 -2.15 -12.49 11.12
N MET A 174 -1.10 -11.90 11.70
CA MET A 174 -0.75 -12.16 13.11
C MET A 174 -1.83 -11.64 14.06
N ILE A 175 -2.34 -10.44 13.83
CA ILE A 175 -3.44 -9.89 14.64
C ILE A 175 -4.66 -10.80 14.57
N LYS A 176 -5.09 -11.21 13.37
CA LYS A 176 -6.24 -12.09 13.17
C LYS A 176 -6.02 -13.51 13.70
N ARG A 177 -4.77 -13.96 13.77
CA ARG A 177 -4.44 -15.25 14.40
C ARG A 177 -4.60 -15.21 15.92
N ILE A 178 -4.29 -14.08 16.55
CA ILE A 178 -4.43 -13.87 18.02
C ILE A 178 -5.88 -13.52 18.36
N HIS A 179 -6.51 -12.70 17.52
CA HIS A 179 -7.87 -12.20 17.66
C HIS A 179 -8.64 -12.46 16.36
N PRO A 180 -9.23 -13.64 16.18
CA PRO A 180 -9.85 -14.03 14.90
C PRO A 180 -10.94 -13.08 14.38
N ASP A 181 -11.69 -12.45 15.30
CA ASP A 181 -12.77 -11.53 14.97
C ASP A 181 -12.30 -10.07 14.85
N ALA A 182 -11.00 -9.81 14.96
CA ALA A 182 -10.49 -8.44 14.91
C ALA A 182 -10.65 -7.81 13.52
N ILE A 183 -11.02 -6.55 13.52
CA ILE A 183 -10.95 -5.67 12.34
C ILE A 183 -9.56 -5.04 12.33
N THR A 184 -8.87 -5.15 11.21
CA THR A 184 -7.53 -4.62 11.04
C THR A 184 -7.52 -3.44 10.07
N VAL A 185 -7.03 -2.31 10.51
CA VAL A 185 -6.96 -1.07 9.74
C VAL A 185 -5.52 -0.67 9.53
N PHE A 186 -5.12 -0.42 8.31
CA PHE A 186 -3.76 0.03 8.01
C PHE A 186 -3.70 1.55 7.80
N ALA A 187 -2.89 2.23 8.61
CA ALA A 187 -2.54 3.63 8.45
C ALA A 187 -1.14 3.78 7.86
N GLY A 188 -1.07 4.21 6.62
CA GLY A 188 0.20 4.33 5.90
C GLY A 188 0.10 5.14 4.62
N GLN A 189 1.18 5.16 3.84
CA GLN A 189 1.23 5.85 2.55
C GLN A 189 0.21 5.29 1.55
N LYS A 190 -0.68 6.13 1.16
CA LYS A 190 -2.06 5.97 0.72
C LYS A 190 -2.34 5.04 -0.46
N LYS A 191 -1.55 5.11 -1.54
CA LYS A 191 -2.04 4.61 -2.84
C LYS A 191 -1.62 3.16 -3.08
N LYS A 192 -0.50 2.78 -2.51
CA LYS A 192 0.23 1.56 -2.85
C LYS A 192 -0.28 0.35 -2.07
N LYS A 193 -0.46 0.50 -0.76
CA LYS A 193 -0.85 -0.59 0.15
C LYS A 193 -2.32 -1.00 0.03
N LYS A 194 -3.20 -0.08 -0.34
CA LYS A 194 -4.62 -0.38 -0.55
C LYS A 194 -4.88 -1.38 -1.68
N LYS A 195 -4.04 -1.40 -2.72
CA LYS A 195 -4.16 -2.38 -3.80
C LYS A 195 -3.76 -3.77 -3.31
N GLU A 196 -2.65 -3.85 -2.58
CA GLU A 196 -2.18 -5.10 -1.99
C GLU A 196 -3.23 -5.72 -1.05
N ALA A 197 -3.82 -4.93 -0.16
CA ALA A 197 -4.86 -5.39 0.77
C ALA A 197 -6.12 -5.97 0.09
N ARG A 198 -6.33 -5.71 -1.20
CA ARG A 198 -7.47 -6.19 -1.99
C ARG A 198 -7.13 -7.33 -2.95
N GLU A 199 -5.91 -7.81 -2.95
CA GLU A 199 -5.55 -8.99 -3.74
C GLU A 199 -6.21 -10.24 -3.15
N PRO A 200 -6.85 -11.10 -3.95
CA PRO A 200 -7.66 -12.23 -3.44
C PRO A 200 -6.90 -13.15 -2.49
N ASP A 201 -5.62 -13.39 -2.77
CA ASP A 201 -4.79 -14.33 -1.99
C ASP A 201 -4.38 -13.79 -0.61
N ILE A 202 -4.61 -12.52 -0.33
CA ILE A 202 -4.16 -11.84 0.89
C ILE A 202 -5.21 -10.87 1.48
N ALA A 203 -6.42 -10.87 0.92
CA ALA A 203 -7.50 -9.98 1.35
C ALA A 203 -7.99 -10.24 2.79
N ASP A 204 -7.60 -11.36 3.38
CA ASP A 204 -7.91 -11.76 4.75
C ASP A 204 -7.13 -11.00 5.84
N ALA A 205 -6.10 -10.26 5.45
CA ALA A 205 -5.17 -9.65 6.39
C ALA A 205 -5.52 -8.21 6.80
N VAL A 206 -6.28 -7.48 5.98
CA VAL A 206 -6.61 -6.06 6.21
C VAL A 206 -8.05 -5.80 5.75
N ASP A 207 -8.85 -5.19 6.62
CA ASP A 207 -10.28 -4.91 6.39
C ASP A 207 -10.54 -3.58 5.70
#